data_e1173e24fc0e98f7236180122d4c5116
#
_entry.id   e1173e24fc0e98f7236180122d4c5116
#
_cell.length_a   1.000
_cell.length_b   1.000
_cell.length_c   1.000
_cell.angle_alpha   90.00
_cell.angle_beta   90.00
_cell.angle_gamma   90.00
#
_symmetry.space_group_name_H-M   'P 1'
#
loop_
_entity.id
_entity.type
_entity.pdbx_description
1 polymer ?
#
loop_
_entity_poly.entity_id
_entity_poly.type
_entity_poly.pdbx_seq_one_letter_code
_entity_poly.pdbx_strand_id
1 'polypeptide(L)'
;MSQILVVDDDPALHDLIKAALASEGHTLLHASSGPDGLAMLARAPVSLALIDYVMPGMDGVEFLQRLRREHPALKAIMMTAFGTPDAVLGALRKGVCDFLVKPFTLADLRTAVITALDETPQLQIEVISAQPHWVQLRVPCDLAAVPILQKLLTQLKADLPEDTREAMAYAFREMLNNAIEHGGKLDASKFVEVLCVRLKSAIIYWIKDPGEGFNPAELEHAAVNNPVGDPFRHVSVRDEKGLRAGGFGILMVNQLVDELVYNERRNEVMFIKYLDR
;
A
#
# COMPACT_ATOMS: atom_id res chain seq x y z
N MET A 1 -21.22 7.14 -14.66
CA MET A 1 -21.12 5.81 -15.32
C MET A 1 -19.75 5.70 -15.94
N SER A 2 -18.97 4.70 -15.54
CA SER A 2 -17.61 4.48 -16.05
C SER A 2 -17.55 3.17 -16.82
N GLN A 3 -16.69 3.08 -17.83
CA GLN A 3 -16.43 1.86 -18.56
C GLN A 3 -15.18 1.18 -17.97
N ILE A 4 -15.31 -0.06 -17.54
CA ILE A 4 -14.25 -0.85 -16.89
C ILE A 4 -13.90 -2.02 -17.79
N LEU A 5 -12.62 -2.15 -18.15
CA LEU A 5 -12.09 -3.29 -18.87
C LEU A 5 -11.58 -4.34 -17.88
N VAL A 6 -12.04 -5.57 -18.02
CA VAL A 6 -11.55 -6.74 -17.28
C VAL A 6 -10.76 -7.61 -18.24
N VAL A 7 -9.49 -7.83 -17.94
CA VAL A 7 -8.56 -8.66 -18.73
C VAL A 7 -8.13 -9.83 -17.86
N ASP A 8 -8.71 -11.00 -18.12
CA ASP A 8 -8.49 -12.24 -17.35
C ASP A 8 -8.90 -13.43 -18.22
N ASP A 9 -8.19 -14.54 -18.16
CA ASP A 9 -8.51 -15.74 -18.94
C ASP A 9 -9.51 -16.67 -18.22
N ASP A 10 -9.87 -16.38 -16.97
CA ASP A 10 -10.87 -17.13 -16.19
C ASP A 10 -12.29 -16.58 -16.39
N PRO A 11 -13.20 -17.31 -17.10
CA PRO A 11 -14.58 -16.89 -17.27
C PRO A 11 -15.35 -16.76 -15.94
N ALA A 12 -15.02 -17.58 -14.94
CA ALA A 12 -15.71 -17.54 -13.65
C ALA A 12 -15.41 -16.22 -12.91
N LEU A 13 -14.21 -15.69 -13.07
CA LEU A 13 -13.86 -14.40 -12.51
C LEU A 13 -14.59 -13.25 -13.21
N HIS A 14 -14.78 -13.33 -14.51
CA HIS A 14 -15.62 -12.35 -15.24
C HIS A 14 -17.05 -12.30 -14.70
N ASP A 15 -17.66 -13.46 -14.45
CA ASP A 15 -19.01 -13.53 -13.87
C ASP A 15 -19.05 -12.98 -12.43
N LEU A 16 -18.03 -13.29 -11.62
CA LEU A 16 -17.89 -12.75 -10.27
C LEU A 16 -17.79 -11.21 -10.26
N ILE A 17 -16.93 -10.65 -11.11
CA ILE A 17 -16.74 -9.19 -11.22
C ILE A 17 -18.03 -8.52 -11.71
N LYS A 18 -18.70 -9.14 -12.69
CA LYS A 18 -20.00 -8.66 -13.20
C LYS A 18 -21.06 -8.61 -12.09
N ALA A 19 -21.17 -9.67 -11.30
CA ALA A 19 -22.09 -9.74 -10.16
C ALA A 19 -21.73 -8.71 -9.08
N ALA A 20 -20.44 -8.53 -8.80
CA ALA A 20 -19.96 -7.59 -7.80
C ALA A 20 -20.28 -6.13 -8.14
N LEU A 21 -20.16 -5.74 -9.41
CA LEU A 21 -20.30 -4.35 -9.86
C LEU A 21 -21.65 -4.05 -10.51
N ALA A 22 -22.58 -5.02 -10.53
CA ALA A 22 -23.90 -4.87 -11.16
C ALA A 22 -24.72 -3.71 -10.59
N SER A 23 -24.60 -3.44 -9.26
CA SER A 23 -25.33 -2.37 -8.58
C SER A 23 -24.71 -0.98 -8.74
N GLU A 24 -23.46 -0.91 -9.23
CA GLU A 24 -22.68 0.34 -9.28
C GLU A 24 -22.91 1.14 -10.58
N GLY A 25 -23.66 0.58 -11.53
CA GLY A 25 -24.00 1.26 -12.79
C GLY A 25 -22.83 1.42 -13.76
N HIS A 26 -21.77 0.61 -13.62
CA HIS A 26 -20.64 0.57 -14.55
C HIS A 26 -20.93 -0.32 -15.76
N THR A 27 -20.32 0.00 -16.91
CA THR A 27 -20.30 -0.87 -18.08
C THR A 27 -19.01 -1.69 -18.07
N LEU A 28 -19.13 -3.02 -18.17
CA LEU A 28 -17.99 -3.92 -18.17
C LEU A 28 -17.66 -4.40 -19.59
N LEU A 29 -16.41 -4.32 -19.97
CA LEU A 29 -15.81 -4.96 -21.13
C LEU A 29 -14.98 -6.13 -20.67
N HIS A 30 -15.12 -7.28 -21.31
CA HIS A 30 -14.46 -8.52 -20.94
C HIS A 30 -13.51 -8.96 -22.04
N ALA A 31 -12.24 -9.11 -21.73
CA ALA A 31 -11.19 -9.62 -22.60
C ALA A 31 -10.58 -10.88 -21.98
N SER A 32 -10.49 -11.96 -22.73
CA SER A 32 -9.89 -13.22 -22.27
C SER A 32 -8.38 -13.32 -22.48
N SER A 33 -7.77 -12.26 -22.99
CA SER A 33 -6.32 -12.20 -23.24
C SER A 33 -5.82 -10.76 -23.31
N GLY A 34 -4.50 -10.58 -23.13
CA GLY A 34 -3.88 -9.27 -23.32
C GLY A 34 -4.12 -8.66 -24.71
N PRO A 35 -3.91 -9.38 -25.83
CA PRO A 35 -4.21 -8.86 -27.18
C PRO A 35 -5.66 -8.41 -27.35
N ASP A 36 -6.64 -9.16 -26.83
CA ASP A 36 -8.05 -8.78 -26.89
C ASP A 36 -8.31 -7.50 -26.09
N GLY A 37 -7.72 -7.39 -24.91
CA GLY A 37 -7.82 -6.19 -24.09
C GLY A 37 -7.29 -4.93 -24.80
N LEU A 38 -6.13 -5.02 -25.45
CA LEU A 38 -5.58 -3.93 -26.28
C LEU A 38 -6.49 -3.58 -27.46
N ALA A 39 -7.06 -4.58 -28.12
CA ALA A 39 -8.00 -4.34 -29.23
C ALA A 39 -9.28 -3.64 -28.77
N MET A 40 -9.76 -3.91 -27.56
CA MET A 40 -10.90 -3.23 -26.95
C MET A 40 -10.58 -1.80 -26.58
N LEU A 41 -9.41 -1.52 -26.00
CA LEU A 41 -8.95 -0.17 -25.67
C LEU A 41 -8.88 0.75 -26.90
N ALA A 42 -8.55 0.19 -28.07
CA ALA A 42 -8.52 0.94 -29.31
C ALA A 42 -9.92 1.34 -29.84
N ARG A 43 -11.00 0.70 -29.32
CA ARG A 43 -12.37 0.87 -29.84
C ARG A 43 -13.31 1.59 -28.89
N ALA A 44 -13.01 1.63 -27.62
CA ALA A 44 -13.91 2.15 -26.60
C ALA A 44 -13.14 2.95 -25.52
N PRO A 45 -13.71 4.06 -25.03
CA PRO A 45 -13.13 4.81 -23.92
C PRO A 45 -13.26 3.99 -22.63
N VAL A 46 -12.16 3.69 -21.99
CA VAL A 46 -12.10 2.94 -20.72
C VAL A 46 -11.60 3.86 -19.61
N SER A 47 -12.25 3.80 -18.44
CA SER A 47 -11.89 4.59 -17.27
C SER A 47 -10.97 3.84 -16.31
N LEU A 48 -11.05 2.51 -16.28
CA LEU A 48 -10.30 1.64 -15.39
C LEU A 48 -10.08 0.28 -16.05
N ALA A 49 -8.87 -0.28 -15.91
CA ALA A 49 -8.55 -1.64 -16.30
C ALA A 49 -8.29 -2.51 -15.05
N LEU A 50 -9.00 -3.65 -14.94
CA LEU A 50 -8.71 -4.73 -14.01
C LEU A 50 -7.92 -5.79 -14.79
N ILE A 51 -6.68 -6.08 -14.38
CA ILE A 51 -5.74 -6.86 -15.19
C ILE A 51 -5.27 -8.05 -14.38
N ASP A 52 -5.49 -9.27 -14.86
CA ASP A 52 -4.87 -10.44 -14.25
C ASP A 52 -3.37 -10.45 -14.48
N TYR A 53 -2.64 -10.80 -13.42
CA TYR A 53 -1.17 -10.90 -13.50
C TYR A 53 -0.71 -12.06 -14.37
N VAL A 54 -1.36 -13.24 -14.24
CA VAL A 54 -0.97 -14.47 -14.92
C VAL A 54 -1.96 -14.78 -16.04
N MET A 55 -1.57 -14.52 -17.28
CA MET A 55 -2.36 -14.87 -18.46
C MET A 55 -1.50 -15.60 -19.49
N PRO A 56 -2.09 -16.50 -20.29
CA PRO A 56 -1.38 -17.17 -21.37
C PRO A 56 -0.88 -16.18 -22.44
N GLY A 57 0.36 -16.36 -22.86
CA GLY A 57 0.97 -15.58 -23.95
C GLY A 57 1.49 -14.21 -23.51
N MET A 58 0.62 -13.26 -23.21
CA MET A 58 0.96 -11.93 -22.70
C MET A 58 0.54 -11.85 -21.24
N ASP A 59 1.51 -11.72 -20.32
CA ASP A 59 1.21 -11.53 -18.91
C ASP A 59 0.70 -10.10 -18.60
N GLY A 60 0.16 -9.92 -17.38
CA GLY A 60 -0.42 -8.65 -16.98
C GLY A 60 0.59 -7.50 -16.92
N VAL A 61 1.87 -7.78 -16.65
CA VAL A 61 2.93 -6.75 -16.60
C VAL A 61 3.27 -6.27 -18.01
N GLU A 62 3.35 -7.19 -18.96
CA GLU A 62 3.56 -6.84 -20.38
C GLU A 62 2.35 -6.08 -20.93
N PHE A 63 1.13 -6.53 -20.61
CA PHE A 63 -0.09 -5.81 -20.96
C PHE A 63 -0.08 -4.38 -20.41
N LEU A 64 0.20 -4.22 -19.11
CA LEU A 64 0.28 -2.92 -18.45
C LEU A 64 1.35 -2.02 -19.09
N GLN A 65 2.49 -2.59 -19.50
CA GLN A 65 3.54 -1.83 -20.19
C GLN A 65 3.07 -1.27 -21.54
N ARG A 66 2.32 -2.05 -22.32
CA ARG A 66 1.73 -1.60 -23.58
C ARG A 66 0.64 -0.57 -23.35
N LEU A 67 -0.24 -0.83 -22.36
CA LEU A 67 -1.28 0.10 -21.94
C LEU A 67 -0.70 1.47 -21.59
N ARG A 68 0.40 1.54 -20.83
CA ARG A 68 1.03 2.81 -20.43
C ARG A 68 1.63 3.60 -21.58
N ARG A 69 2.05 2.94 -22.67
CA ARG A 69 2.56 3.61 -23.88
C ARG A 69 1.43 4.29 -24.66
N GLU A 70 0.28 3.67 -24.76
CA GLU A 70 -0.84 4.13 -25.57
C GLU A 70 -1.85 4.95 -24.75
N HIS A 71 -2.05 4.58 -23.48
CA HIS A 71 -3.01 5.19 -22.56
C HIS A 71 -2.34 5.50 -21.20
N PRO A 72 -1.40 6.46 -21.11
CA PRO A 72 -0.60 6.72 -19.90
C PRO A 72 -1.45 7.11 -18.67
N ALA A 73 -2.59 7.77 -18.89
CA ALA A 73 -3.50 8.22 -17.82
C ALA A 73 -4.55 7.19 -17.40
N LEU A 74 -4.69 6.07 -18.13
CA LEU A 74 -5.69 5.07 -17.80
C LEU A 74 -5.37 4.38 -16.47
N LYS A 75 -6.28 4.44 -15.53
CA LYS A 75 -6.14 3.78 -14.22
C LYS A 75 -6.14 2.27 -14.38
N ALA A 76 -5.31 1.58 -13.60
CA ALA A 76 -5.17 0.12 -13.67
C ALA A 76 -5.01 -0.50 -12.28
N ILE A 77 -5.77 -1.56 -12.01
CA ILE A 77 -5.65 -2.41 -10.83
C ILE A 77 -5.12 -3.77 -11.31
N MET A 78 -4.08 -4.28 -10.66
CA MET A 78 -3.55 -5.61 -10.93
C MET A 78 -4.22 -6.64 -10.01
N MET A 79 -4.74 -7.73 -10.59
CA MET A 79 -5.26 -8.89 -9.86
C MET A 79 -4.21 -9.99 -9.85
N THR A 80 -3.88 -10.59 -8.71
CA THR A 80 -2.83 -11.60 -8.61
C THR A 80 -3.15 -12.68 -7.59
N ALA A 81 -2.93 -13.95 -7.93
CA ALA A 81 -3.21 -15.09 -7.05
C ALA A 81 -2.16 -15.22 -5.93
N PHE A 82 -0.88 -15.00 -6.22
CA PHE A 82 0.23 -14.90 -5.28
C PHE A 82 1.34 -14.14 -6.02
N GLY A 83 1.44 -12.85 -5.75
CA GLY A 83 2.50 -12.07 -6.36
C GLY A 83 3.85 -12.49 -5.78
N THR A 84 4.77 -12.93 -6.62
CA THR A 84 6.16 -12.83 -6.22
C THR A 84 6.45 -11.35 -5.95
N PRO A 85 7.32 -11.03 -4.99
CA PRO A 85 7.73 -9.64 -4.74
C PRO A 85 8.06 -8.87 -6.03
N ASP A 86 8.73 -9.53 -6.96
CA ASP A 86 9.11 -8.96 -8.25
C ASP A 86 7.93 -8.56 -9.13
N ALA A 87 6.85 -9.34 -9.09
CA ALA A 87 5.63 -9.06 -9.83
C ALA A 87 4.93 -7.78 -9.33
N VAL A 88 4.74 -7.68 -8.04
CA VAL A 88 4.08 -6.53 -7.40
C VAL A 88 4.93 -5.27 -7.59
N LEU A 89 6.24 -5.37 -7.39
CA LEU A 89 7.17 -4.27 -7.61
C LEU A 89 7.27 -3.86 -9.09
N GLY A 90 7.21 -4.83 -9.99
CA GLY A 90 7.16 -4.60 -11.44
C GLY A 90 5.92 -3.82 -11.86
N ALA A 91 4.76 -4.16 -11.29
CA ALA A 91 3.50 -3.47 -11.54
C ALA A 91 3.49 -2.05 -10.93
N LEU A 92 4.01 -1.87 -9.70
CA LEU A 92 4.18 -0.53 -9.11
C LEU A 92 5.05 0.37 -9.96
N ARG A 93 6.18 -0.11 -10.45
CA ARG A 93 7.06 0.64 -11.38
C ARG A 93 6.34 1.11 -12.64
N LYS A 94 5.29 0.41 -13.03
CA LYS A 94 4.48 0.72 -14.22
C LYS A 94 3.20 1.51 -13.89
N GLY A 95 3.08 1.97 -12.63
CA GLY A 95 2.03 2.88 -12.21
C GLY A 95 0.66 2.22 -12.10
N VAL A 96 0.53 1.05 -11.50
CA VAL A 96 -0.79 0.54 -11.06
C VAL A 96 -1.33 1.41 -9.93
N CYS A 97 -2.65 1.56 -9.88
CA CYS A 97 -3.31 2.30 -8.80
C CYS A 97 -3.44 1.47 -7.53
N ASP A 98 -3.68 0.17 -7.65
CA ASP A 98 -3.88 -0.76 -6.54
C ASP A 98 -3.64 -2.21 -6.98
N PHE A 99 -3.67 -3.12 -6.00
CA PHE A 99 -3.58 -4.57 -6.16
C PHE A 99 -4.76 -5.26 -5.49
N LEU A 100 -5.28 -6.28 -6.16
CA LEU A 100 -6.24 -7.23 -5.60
C LEU A 100 -5.59 -8.60 -5.52
N VAL A 101 -5.42 -9.13 -4.31
CA VAL A 101 -4.85 -10.46 -4.09
C VAL A 101 -5.95 -11.50 -4.14
N LYS A 102 -5.88 -12.44 -5.08
CA LYS A 102 -6.81 -13.57 -5.22
C LYS A 102 -6.52 -14.63 -4.14
N PRO A 103 -7.54 -15.17 -3.43
CA PRO A 103 -8.95 -14.82 -3.54
C PRO A 103 -9.29 -13.51 -2.82
N PHE A 104 -10.05 -12.63 -3.44
CA PHE A 104 -10.56 -11.40 -2.87
C PHE A 104 -12.08 -11.47 -2.66
N THR A 105 -12.60 -10.69 -1.74
CA THR A 105 -14.03 -10.57 -1.52
C THR A 105 -14.67 -9.57 -2.50
N LEU A 106 -16.00 -9.66 -2.66
CA LEU A 106 -16.76 -8.66 -3.44
C LEU A 106 -16.61 -7.24 -2.86
N ALA A 107 -16.45 -7.13 -1.55
CA ALA A 107 -16.23 -5.86 -0.87
C ALA A 107 -14.85 -5.27 -1.20
N ASP A 108 -13.79 -6.09 -1.23
CA ASP A 108 -12.45 -5.66 -1.62
C ASP A 108 -12.42 -5.13 -3.05
N LEU A 109 -13.06 -5.86 -3.97
CA LEU A 109 -13.16 -5.44 -5.37
C LEU A 109 -13.90 -4.11 -5.52
N ARG A 110 -15.07 -3.96 -4.88
CA ARG A 110 -15.84 -2.71 -4.89
C ARG A 110 -15.02 -1.55 -4.35
N THR A 111 -14.41 -1.73 -3.19
CA THR A 111 -13.58 -0.69 -2.56
C THR A 111 -12.44 -0.26 -3.50
N ALA A 112 -11.71 -1.22 -4.10
CA ALA A 112 -10.62 -0.92 -5.01
C ALA A 112 -11.10 -0.16 -6.26
N VAL A 113 -12.25 -0.58 -6.84
CA VAL A 113 -12.84 0.08 -8.02
C VAL A 113 -13.30 1.50 -7.69
N ILE A 114 -14.02 1.70 -6.59
CA ILE A 114 -14.50 3.02 -6.15
C ILE A 114 -13.31 3.95 -5.93
N THR A 115 -12.31 3.50 -5.16
CA THR A 115 -11.10 4.28 -4.88
C THR A 115 -10.32 4.61 -6.16
N ALA A 116 -10.21 3.66 -7.09
CA ALA A 116 -9.53 3.91 -8.35
C ALA A 116 -10.29 4.86 -9.28
N LEU A 117 -11.62 4.85 -9.28
CA LEU A 117 -12.44 5.73 -10.12
C LEU A 117 -12.60 7.13 -9.53
N ASP A 118 -12.32 7.32 -8.25
CA ASP A 118 -12.34 8.65 -7.64
C ASP A 118 -11.37 9.59 -8.36
N GLU A 119 -11.73 10.87 -8.50
CA GLU A 119 -10.97 11.87 -9.27
C GLU A 119 -9.65 12.29 -8.61
N THR A 120 -9.30 11.68 -7.49
CA THR A 120 -8.01 11.93 -6.81
C THR A 120 -6.82 11.66 -7.73
N PRO A 121 -5.79 12.51 -7.71
CA PRO A 121 -4.58 12.30 -8.49
C PRO A 121 -3.99 10.91 -8.22
N GLN A 122 -3.53 10.26 -9.29
CA GLN A 122 -2.92 8.94 -9.18
C GLN A 122 -1.70 9.01 -8.26
N LEU A 123 -1.71 8.21 -7.21
CA LEU A 123 -0.61 8.13 -6.24
C LEU A 123 0.66 7.64 -6.94
N GLN A 124 1.69 8.46 -6.97
CA GLN A 124 2.96 8.12 -7.60
C GLN A 124 3.95 7.59 -6.56
N ILE A 125 3.89 6.29 -6.28
CA ILE A 125 4.92 5.61 -5.49
C ILE A 125 6.10 5.32 -6.41
N GLU A 126 7.25 5.91 -6.10
CA GLU A 126 8.49 5.69 -6.86
C GLU A 126 9.25 4.48 -6.32
N VAL A 127 9.49 3.49 -7.17
CA VAL A 127 10.31 2.33 -6.83
C VAL A 127 11.77 2.64 -7.15
N ILE A 128 12.57 2.97 -6.13
CA ILE A 128 13.99 3.29 -6.26
C ILE A 128 14.81 2.02 -6.48
N SER A 129 14.56 1.01 -5.65
CA SER A 129 15.16 -0.32 -5.78
C SER A 129 14.15 -1.39 -5.44
N ALA A 130 14.23 -2.51 -6.16
CA ALA A 130 13.38 -3.68 -5.93
C ALA A 130 14.19 -4.94 -6.23
N GLN A 131 14.84 -5.44 -5.22
CA GLN A 131 15.47 -6.75 -5.17
C GLN A 131 14.70 -7.62 -4.16
N PRO A 132 14.70 -8.94 -4.27
CA PRO A 132 13.94 -9.83 -3.38
C PRO A 132 14.13 -9.57 -1.88
N HIS A 133 15.30 -9.06 -1.51
CA HIS A 133 15.66 -8.80 -0.11
C HIS A 133 15.94 -7.33 0.20
N TRP A 134 15.72 -6.43 -0.78
CA TRP A 134 15.99 -5.01 -0.66
C TRP A 134 14.99 -4.20 -1.47
N VAL A 135 14.01 -3.62 -0.82
CA VAL A 135 12.99 -2.78 -1.45
C VAL A 135 13.11 -1.37 -0.92
N GLN A 136 13.34 -0.41 -1.81
CA GLN A 136 13.42 1.01 -1.47
C GLN A 136 12.41 1.79 -2.30
N LEU A 137 11.60 2.59 -1.62
CA LEU A 137 10.49 3.34 -2.20
C LEU A 137 10.55 4.81 -1.76
N ARG A 138 10.07 5.70 -2.63
CA ARG A 138 9.65 7.06 -2.26
C ARG A 138 8.14 7.14 -2.37
N VAL A 139 7.51 7.55 -1.28
CA VAL A 139 6.07 7.50 -1.07
C VAL A 139 5.56 8.91 -0.86
N PRO A 140 4.61 9.43 -1.64
CA PRO A 140 4.04 10.75 -1.40
C PRO A 140 3.40 10.79 0.00
N CYS A 141 3.43 11.97 0.64
CA CYS A 141 2.84 12.16 1.96
C CYS A 141 1.31 12.23 1.88
N ASP A 142 0.71 11.14 1.40
CA ASP A 142 -0.72 10.91 1.27
C ASP A 142 -1.09 9.57 1.94
N LEU A 143 -2.08 9.58 2.83
CA LEU A 143 -2.52 8.39 3.56
C LEU A 143 -3.09 7.29 2.64
N ALA A 144 -3.53 7.62 1.44
CA ALA A 144 -3.97 6.64 0.45
C ALA A 144 -2.85 5.68 0.01
N ALA A 145 -1.57 6.05 0.22
CA ALA A 145 -0.42 5.18 -0.03
C ALA A 145 -0.31 4.02 0.97
N VAL A 146 -0.80 4.20 2.19
CA VAL A 146 -0.59 3.26 3.30
C VAL A 146 -1.18 1.87 3.00
N PRO A 147 -2.46 1.72 2.60
CA PRO A 147 -3.02 0.40 2.30
C PRO A 147 -2.33 -0.28 1.12
N ILE A 148 -1.88 0.46 0.10
CA ILE A 148 -1.15 -0.09 -1.05
C ILE A 148 0.18 -0.69 -0.59
N LEU A 149 0.93 0.04 0.23
CA LEU A 149 2.20 -0.43 0.78
C LEU A 149 2.02 -1.59 1.76
N GLN A 150 0.96 -1.60 2.56
CA GLN A 150 0.65 -2.73 3.42
C GLN A 150 0.41 -4.01 2.61
N LYS A 151 -0.38 -3.94 1.54
CA LYS A 151 -0.59 -5.08 0.63
C LYS A 151 0.73 -5.58 0.04
N LEU A 152 1.57 -4.67 -0.47
CA LEU A 152 2.90 -4.99 -0.99
C LEU A 152 3.76 -5.72 0.05
N LEU A 153 3.88 -5.14 1.24
CA LEU A 153 4.76 -5.68 2.28
C LEU A 153 4.25 -6.99 2.88
N THR A 154 2.93 -7.22 2.88
CA THR A 154 2.34 -8.51 3.27
C THR A 154 2.76 -9.60 2.29
N GLN A 155 2.79 -9.32 0.99
CA GLN A 155 3.27 -10.28 -0.02
C GLN A 155 4.76 -10.59 0.13
N LEU A 156 5.59 -9.59 0.44
CA LEU A 156 7.03 -9.76 0.69
C LEU A 156 7.35 -10.66 1.89
N LYS A 157 6.36 -10.95 2.74
CA LYS A 157 6.51 -11.67 4.01
C LYS A 157 5.62 -12.91 4.12
N ALA A 158 5.10 -13.41 3.00
CA ALA A 158 4.15 -14.52 2.99
C ALA A 158 4.70 -15.81 3.65
N ASP A 159 6.01 -15.95 3.70
CA ASP A 159 6.75 -17.08 4.30
C ASP A 159 6.93 -16.98 5.84
N LEU A 160 6.51 -15.86 6.47
CA LEU A 160 6.67 -15.65 7.89
C LEU A 160 5.50 -16.20 8.72
N PRO A 161 5.74 -16.53 10.01
CA PRO A 161 4.67 -16.79 10.96
C PRO A 161 3.66 -15.65 11.01
N GLU A 162 2.38 -16.00 11.21
CA GLU A 162 1.27 -15.04 11.18
C GLU A 162 1.45 -13.90 12.20
N ASP A 163 1.78 -14.25 13.44
CA ASP A 163 2.02 -13.27 14.52
C ASP A 163 3.12 -12.25 14.13
N THR A 164 4.20 -12.73 13.50
CA THR A 164 5.30 -11.86 13.04
C THR A 164 4.84 -10.95 11.89
N ARG A 165 4.03 -11.48 10.96
CA ARG A 165 3.49 -10.69 9.85
C ARG A 165 2.57 -9.58 10.36
N GLU A 166 1.66 -9.91 11.30
CA GLU A 166 0.72 -8.95 11.88
C GLU A 166 1.46 -7.86 12.68
N ALA A 167 2.39 -8.26 13.55
CA ALA A 167 3.20 -7.32 14.31
C ALA A 167 3.95 -6.34 13.41
N MET A 168 4.60 -6.84 12.37
CA MET A 168 5.35 -6.00 11.44
C MET A 168 4.44 -5.16 10.53
N ALA A 169 3.26 -5.65 10.16
CA ALA A 169 2.28 -4.89 9.40
C ALA A 169 1.73 -3.72 10.23
N TYR A 170 1.43 -3.97 11.52
CA TYR A 170 0.99 -2.93 12.44
C TYR A 170 2.10 -1.88 12.64
N ALA A 171 3.31 -2.31 12.98
CA ALA A 171 4.44 -1.41 13.21
C ALA A 171 4.73 -0.53 12.00
N PHE A 172 4.75 -1.13 10.82
CA PHE A 172 4.96 -0.41 9.57
C PHE A 172 3.87 0.64 9.32
N ARG A 173 2.59 0.26 9.47
CA ARG A 173 1.46 1.18 9.29
C ARG A 173 1.56 2.38 10.22
N GLU A 174 1.80 2.15 11.51
CA GLU A 174 1.87 3.23 12.50
C GLU A 174 3.04 4.18 12.22
N MET A 175 4.22 3.64 11.91
CA MET A 175 5.39 4.47 11.61
C MET A 175 5.25 5.24 10.29
N LEU A 176 4.66 4.62 9.27
CA LEU A 176 4.38 5.29 8.00
C LEU A 176 3.32 6.39 8.16
N ASN A 177 2.22 6.12 8.88
CA ASN A 177 1.22 7.13 9.19
C ASN A 177 1.85 8.34 9.90
N ASN A 178 2.68 8.10 10.92
CA ASN A 178 3.36 9.17 11.65
C ASN A 178 4.28 9.99 10.71
N ALA A 179 5.02 9.32 9.84
CA ALA A 179 5.89 9.99 8.86
C ALA A 179 5.10 10.85 7.87
N ILE A 180 3.94 10.37 7.40
CA ILE A 180 3.06 11.10 6.47
C ILE A 180 2.34 12.26 7.17
N GLU A 181 1.68 11.99 8.31
CA GLU A 181 0.84 12.97 9.01
C GLU A 181 1.66 14.06 9.68
N HIS A 182 2.69 13.68 10.43
CA HIS A 182 3.46 14.60 11.25
C HIS A 182 4.71 15.12 10.54
N GLY A 183 5.48 14.25 9.91
CA GLY A 183 6.67 14.63 9.17
C GLY A 183 6.34 15.32 7.85
N GLY A 184 5.48 14.70 7.04
CA GLY A 184 5.05 15.22 5.75
C GLY A 184 3.95 16.27 5.81
N LYS A 185 3.19 16.36 6.93
CA LYS A 185 2.02 17.24 7.12
C LYS A 185 0.93 17.04 6.07
N LEU A 186 0.75 15.81 5.60
CA LEU A 186 -0.21 15.42 4.55
C LEU A 186 0.00 16.19 3.23
N ASP A 187 1.20 16.67 2.97
CA ASP A 187 1.56 17.39 1.75
C ASP A 187 2.02 16.38 0.68
N ALA A 188 1.13 16.03 -0.24
CA ALA A 188 1.39 15.04 -1.30
C ALA A 188 2.54 15.43 -2.26
N SER A 189 3.02 16.68 -2.22
CA SER A 189 4.21 17.10 -2.96
C SER A 189 5.53 16.68 -2.30
N LYS A 190 5.48 16.27 -1.02
CA LYS A 190 6.59 15.75 -0.25
C LYS A 190 6.58 14.23 -0.23
N PHE A 191 7.74 13.64 0.07
CA PHE A 191 7.91 12.19 0.04
C PHE A 191 8.51 11.68 1.34
N VAL A 192 7.98 10.54 1.78
CA VAL A 192 8.60 9.68 2.79
C VAL A 192 9.47 8.67 2.05
N GLU A 193 10.69 8.44 2.52
CA GLU A 193 11.54 7.36 2.03
C GLU A 193 11.32 6.11 2.89
N VAL A 194 11.16 4.98 2.24
CA VAL A 194 10.90 3.68 2.88
C VAL A 194 11.92 2.67 2.38
N LEU A 195 12.56 1.97 3.30
CA LEU A 195 13.43 0.83 3.00
C LEU A 195 12.94 -0.39 3.77
N CYS A 196 12.81 -1.51 3.07
CA CYS A 196 12.57 -2.83 3.64
C CYS A 196 13.73 -3.75 3.27
N VAL A 197 14.40 -4.32 4.28
CA VAL A 197 15.48 -5.30 4.09
C VAL A 197 15.09 -6.61 4.74
N ARG A 198 15.15 -7.70 3.97
CA ARG A 198 14.94 -9.06 4.43
C ARG A 198 16.26 -9.78 4.56
N LEU A 199 16.69 -10.08 5.77
CA LEU A 199 17.82 -10.94 6.07
C LEU A 199 17.33 -12.35 6.42
N LYS A 200 18.25 -13.31 6.50
CA LYS A 200 17.91 -14.69 6.93
C LYS A 200 17.31 -14.73 8.33
N SER A 201 17.85 -13.91 9.24
CA SER A 201 17.50 -13.90 10.67
C SER A 201 16.78 -12.62 11.13
N ALA A 202 16.46 -11.68 10.23
CA ALA A 202 15.81 -10.45 10.61
C ALA A 202 15.05 -9.78 9.44
N ILE A 203 14.05 -8.96 9.81
CA ILE A 203 13.43 -7.99 8.91
C ILE A 203 13.72 -6.61 9.49
N ILE A 204 14.15 -5.71 8.61
CA ILE A 204 14.47 -4.33 8.94
C ILE A 204 13.60 -3.42 8.09
N TYR A 205 12.94 -2.48 8.74
CA TYR A 205 12.33 -1.33 8.10
C TYR A 205 13.04 -0.06 8.51
N TRP A 206 13.25 0.80 7.56
CA TRP A 206 13.69 2.15 7.78
C TRP A 206 12.73 3.11 7.07
N ILE A 207 12.31 4.15 7.77
CA ILE A 207 11.39 5.17 7.28
C ILE A 207 12.00 6.53 7.62
N LYS A 208 12.07 7.41 6.60
CA LYS A 208 12.54 8.78 6.73
C LYS A 208 11.46 9.73 6.24
N ASP A 209 11.04 10.63 7.11
CA ASP A 209 10.09 11.69 6.75
C ASP A 209 10.81 12.98 6.32
N PRO A 210 10.12 13.86 5.57
CA PRO A 210 10.69 15.13 5.11
C PRO A 210 10.65 16.24 6.18
N GLY A 211 10.22 15.95 7.39
CA GLY A 211 10.08 16.92 8.48
C GLY A 211 11.39 17.22 9.20
N GLU A 212 11.29 18.14 10.14
CA GLU A 212 12.41 18.54 11.00
C GLU A 212 12.63 17.61 12.18
N GLY A 213 11.76 16.57 12.30
CA GLY A 213 11.72 15.65 13.42
C GLY A 213 10.86 16.15 14.59
N PHE A 214 10.97 15.49 15.74
CA PHE A 214 10.17 15.82 16.92
C PHE A 214 10.96 15.67 18.22
N ASN A 215 10.58 16.46 19.22
CA ASN A 215 11.07 16.30 20.59
C ASN A 215 10.10 15.40 21.38
N PRO A 216 10.53 14.24 21.89
CA PRO A 216 9.65 13.36 22.65
C PRO A 216 9.03 14.01 23.87
N ALA A 217 9.77 14.90 24.56
CA ALA A 217 9.28 15.56 25.75
C ALA A 217 8.07 16.49 25.46
N GLU A 218 7.88 16.90 24.19
CA GLU A 218 6.77 17.73 23.75
C GLU A 218 5.54 16.92 23.27
N LEU A 219 5.65 15.58 23.20
CA LEU A 219 4.57 14.70 22.81
C LEU A 219 3.65 14.34 24.00
N GLU A 220 3.11 15.34 24.70
CA GLU A 220 2.17 15.13 25.81
C GLU A 220 0.93 14.30 25.42
N HIS A 221 0.58 14.30 24.13
CA HIS A 221 -0.54 13.56 23.55
C HIS A 221 -0.20 12.12 23.14
N ALA A 222 1.01 11.64 23.45
CA ALA A 222 1.45 10.28 23.15
C ALA A 222 1.61 9.46 24.44
N ALA A 223 1.11 8.22 24.42
CA ALA A 223 1.12 7.33 25.59
C ALA A 223 2.53 7.03 26.15
N VAL A 224 3.56 7.16 25.30
CA VAL A 224 4.97 6.97 25.69
C VAL A 224 5.43 7.95 26.78
N ASN A 225 4.76 9.10 26.91
CA ASN A 225 5.08 10.14 27.88
C ASN A 225 4.09 10.19 29.07
N ASN A 226 3.21 9.21 29.20
CA ASN A 226 2.30 9.16 30.35
C ASN A 226 3.07 8.97 31.65
N PRO A 227 2.70 9.69 32.72
CA PRO A 227 3.22 9.42 34.05
C PRO A 227 2.86 8.00 34.50
N VAL A 228 3.71 7.38 35.32
CA VAL A 228 3.47 6.04 35.88
C VAL A 228 2.14 5.97 36.65
N GLY A 229 1.66 7.07 37.25
CA GLY A 229 0.42 7.15 37.99
C GLY A 229 -0.82 7.47 37.14
N ASP A 230 -0.68 7.82 35.86
CA ASP A 230 -1.77 8.17 34.96
C ASP A 230 -1.53 7.62 33.55
N PRO A 231 -1.78 6.33 33.30
CA PRO A 231 -1.50 5.68 32.03
C PRO A 231 -2.41 6.16 30.87
N PHE A 232 -3.44 6.96 31.16
CA PHE A 232 -4.39 7.46 30.16
C PHE A 232 -4.33 8.98 29.96
N ARG A 233 -3.38 9.69 30.58
CA ARG A 233 -3.25 11.14 30.47
C ARG A 233 -3.25 11.64 29.02
N HIS A 234 -2.58 10.94 28.12
CA HIS A 234 -2.53 11.29 26.70
C HIS A 234 -3.92 11.36 26.04
N VAL A 235 -4.90 10.56 26.52
CA VAL A 235 -6.29 10.57 25.99
C VAL A 235 -6.94 11.92 26.31
N SER A 236 -6.88 12.36 27.56
CA SER A 236 -7.43 13.65 27.98
C SER A 236 -6.77 14.83 27.23
N VAL A 237 -5.44 14.79 27.07
CA VAL A 237 -4.70 15.80 26.31
C VAL A 237 -5.12 15.82 24.84
N ARG A 238 -5.41 14.66 24.26
CA ARG A 238 -5.88 14.57 22.86
C ARG A 238 -7.28 15.13 22.69
N ASP A 239 -8.17 14.82 23.62
CA ASP A 239 -9.55 15.35 23.63
C ASP A 239 -9.54 16.87 23.75
N GLU A 240 -8.74 17.43 24.67
CA GLU A 240 -8.58 18.89 24.85
C GLU A 240 -8.03 19.58 23.59
N LYS A 241 -7.11 18.92 22.86
CA LYS A 241 -6.52 19.44 21.61
C LYS A 241 -7.35 19.12 20.36
N GLY A 242 -8.50 18.46 20.49
CA GLY A 242 -9.34 18.06 19.37
C GLY A 242 -8.65 17.08 18.40
N LEU A 243 -7.71 16.27 18.89
CA LEU A 243 -7.00 15.27 18.09
C LEU A 243 -7.81 13.97 18.03
N ARG A 244 -7.69 13.25 16.92
CA ARG A 244 -8.31 11.92 16.79
C ARG A 244 -7.88 10.98 17.92
N ALA A 245 -8.73 10.02 18.29
CA ALA A 245 -8.39 8.97 19.24
C ALA A 245 -7.11 8.24 18.82
N GLY A 246 -6.22 7.93 19.79
CA GLY A 246 -4.94 7.27 19.50
C GLY A 246 -3.85 7.70 20.49
N GLY A 247 -2.59 7.75 20.03
CA GLY A 247 -1.43 8.11 20.86
C GLY A 247 -0.66 6.92 21.41
N PHE A 248 -1.16 5.70 21.21
CA PHE A 248 -0.48 4.46 21.61
C PHE A 248 0.49 3.91 20.53
N GLY A 249 0.50 4.45 19.31
CA GLY A 249 1.20 3.87 18.17
C GLY A 249 2.67 3.56 18.46
N ILE A 250 3.46 4.55 18.90
CA ILE A 250 4.89 4.36 19.23
C ILE A 250 5.08 3.35 20.36
N LEU A 251 4.23 3.39 21.40
CA LEU A 251 4.31 2.47 22.53
C LEU A 251 4.05 1.03 22.07
N MET A 252 3.01 0.82 21.27
CA MET A 252 2.67 -0.51 20.73
C MET A 252 3.75 -1.02 19.78
N VAL A 253 4.28 -0.17 18.91
CA VAL A 253 5.38 -0.56 18.03
C VAL A 253 6.59 -1.02 18.84
N ASN A 254 6.96 -0.29 19.90
CA ASN A 254 8.08 -0.66 20.77
C ASN A 254 7.90 -2.03 21.47
N GLN A 255 6.65 -2.49 21.66
CA GLN A 255 6.36 -3.81 22.21
C GLN A 255 6.34 -4.92 21.15
N LEU A 256 6.05 -4.60 19.90
CA LEU A 256 5.89 -5.57 18.81
C LEU A 256 7.19 -5.88 18.08
N VAL A 257 8.14 -4.94 18.07
CA VAL A 257 9.46 -5.11 17.44
C VAL A 257 10.54 -5.39 18.47
N ASP A 258 11.66 -5.97 18.04
CA ASP A 258 12.77 -6.27 18.94
C ASP A 258 13.68 -5.05 19.14
N GLU A 259 13.79 -4.19 18.12
CA GLU A 259 14.53 -2.93 18.20
C GLU A 259 13.76 -1.80 17.50
N LEU A 260 13.75 -0.62 18.12
CA LEU A 260 13.19 0.62 17.59
C LEU A 260 14.19 1.75 17.82
N VAL A 261 14.78 2.27 16.75
CA VAL A 261 15.87 3.26 16.79
C VAL A 261 15.50 4.49 15.98
N TYR A 262 15.72 5.66 16.54
CA TYR A 262 15.59 6.95 15.87
C TYR A 262 16.95 7.61 15.68
N ASN A 263 17.09 8.40 14.60
CA ASN A 263 18.21 9.32 14.48
C ASN A 263 18.10 10.46 15.52
N GLU A 264 19.12 11.33 15.61
CA GLU A 264 19.17 12.44 16.57
C GLU A 264 18.00 13.43 16.38
N ARG A 265 17.61 13.70 15.13
CA ARG A 265 16.51 14.62 14.78
C ARG A 265 15.13 13.99 14.94
N ARG A 266 15.08 12.66 14.98
CA ARG A 266 13.84 11.87 15.02
C ARG A 266 12.90 12.06 13.84
N ASN A 267 13.46 12.32 12.67
CA ASN A 267 12.79 12.26 11.39
C ASN A 267 13.15 10.98 10.59
N GLU A 268 13.96 10.10 11.19
CA GLU A 268 14.26 8.78 10.66
C GLU A 268 14.06 7.76 11.76
N VAL A 269 13.35 6.69 11.44
CA VAL A 269 13.12 5.55 12.35
C VAL A 269 13.50 4.25 11.67
N MET A 270 14.19 3.40 12.40
CA MET A 270 14.47 2.03 12.01
C MET A 270 13.88 1.07 13.05
N PHE A 271 13.21 0.03 12.60
CA PHE A 271 12.72 -1.04 13.48
C PHE A 271 13.03 -2.41 12.92
N ILE A 272 13.36 -3.32 13.82
CA ILE A 272 13.92 -4.63 13.52
C ILE A 272 13.10 -5.71 14.21
N LYS A 273 12.81 -6.78 13.50
CA LYS A 273 12.25 -8.02 14.03
C LYS A 273 13.19 -9.17 13.72
N TYR A 274 13.69 -9.84 14.75
CA TYR A 274 14.49 -11.06 14.61
C TYR A 274 13.58 -12.27 14.38
N LEU A 275 14.03 -13.20 13.55
CA LEU A 275 13.22 -14.33 13.08
C LEU A 275 13.60 -15.67 13.76
N ASP A 276 14.79 -15.77 14.30
CA ASP A 276 15.37 -17.00 14.85
C ASP A 276 15.49 -16.94 16.39
N ARG A 277 14.41 -16.46 17.06
CA ARG A 277 14.34 -16.53 18.53
C ARG A 277 13.17 -17.36 19.00
#